data_ad8d93ce095e39fbc773837061835db0
#
_entry.id   ad8d93ce095e39fbc773837061835db0
#
_cell.length_a   1.000
_cell.length_b   1.000
_cell.length_c   1.000
_cell.angle_alpha   90.00
_cell.angle_beta   90.00
_cell.angle_gamma   90.00
#
_symmetry.space_group_name_H-M   'P 1'
#
loop_
_entity.id
_entity.type
_entity.pdbx_description
1 polymer ?
#
loop_
_entity_poly.entity_id
_entity_poly.type
_entity_poly.pdbx_seq_one_letter_code
_entity_poly.pdbx_strand_id
1 'polypeptide(L)'
;MIRRNTVRSRSKITRMKKVPGPQLYSPREKLQDCIWIFTIDDADDKPSVPHAHAQGTGYRLDAWTGDIYPEGSERKRTIGKLSKKELARLHSDPGFLKFARKQIQWYRENNPKINFYVPEWFTTLTRRSELAIIKQEEVADVFAFVGKSHVKSEM
;
A
#
# COMPACT_ATOMS: atom_id res chain seq x y z
N MET A 1 -49.10 20.69 -44.50
CA MET A 1 -48.75 20.57 -43.05
C MET A 1 -47.87 19.36 -42.84
N ILE A 2 -46.56 19.57 -42.71
CA ILE A 2 -45.57 18.48 -42.54
C ILE A 2 -45.15 18.49 -41.08
N ARG A 3 -45.51 17.40 -40.35
CA ARG A 3 -45.10 17.21 -38.96
C ARG A 3 -43.67 16.67 -38.94
N ARG A 4 -42.73 17.45 -38.43
CA ARG A 4 -41.35 16.99 -38.12
C ARG A 4 -41.34 16.24 -36.84
N ASN A 5 -41.11 14.92 -36.88
CA ASN A 5 -40.81 14.09 -35.72
C ASN A 5 -39.33 14.28 -35.31
N THR A 6 -39.12 15.01 -34.26
CA THR A 6 -37.80 15.13 -33.61
C THR A 6 -37.56 13.91 -32.74
N VAL A 7 -36.75 12.97 -33.20
CA VAL A 7 -36.27 11.84 -32.39
C VAL A 7 -35.18 12.39 -31.49
N ARG A 8 -35.51 12.57 -30.18
CA ARG A 8 -34.52 12.85 -29.14
C ARG A 8 -33.72 11.58 -28.88
N SER A 9 -32.54 11.47 -29.43
CA SER A 9 -31.54 10.48 -29.04
C SER A 9 -31.07 10.77 -27.60
N ARG A 10 -31.48 9.94 -26.63
CA ARG A 10 -30.93 9.92 -25.29
C ARG A 10 -29.58 9.22 -25.37
N SER A 11 -28.50 9.96 -25.48
CA SER A 11 -27.14 9.44 -25.26
C SER A 11 -27.06 8.87 -23.84
N LYS A 12 -26.88 7.55 -23.71
CA LYS A 12 -26.52 6.90 -22.44
C LYS A 12 -25.15 7.42 -22.05
N ILE A 13 -25.10 8.31 -21.07
CA ILE A 13 -23.84 8.70 -20.41
C ILE A 13 -23.33 7.44 -19.70
N THR A 14 -22.40 6.76 -20.33
CA THR A 14 -21.68 5.65 -19.71
C THR A 14 -20.87 6.26 -18.55
N ARG A 15 -21.29 5.97 -17.34
CA ARG A 15 -20.62 6.41 -16.13
C ARG A 15 -19.21 5.80 -16.16
N MET A 16 -18.21 6.60 -16.55
CA MET A 16 -16.81 6.19 -16.51
C MET A 16 -16.51 5.68 -15.10
N LYS A 17 -16.09 4.42 -14.98
CA LYS A 17 -15.56 3.88 -13.73
C LYS A 17 -14.38 4.75 -13.33
N LYS A 18 -14.51 5.45 -12.20
CA LYS A 18 -13.45 6.28 -11.64
C LYS A 18 -12.24 5.37 -11.42
N VAL A 19 -11.20 5.54 -12.24
CA VAL A 19 -9.93 4.83 -12.04
C VAL A 19 -9.43 5.26 -10.68
N PRO A 20 -9.14 4.34 -9.74
CA PRO A 20 -8.57 4.70 -8.46
C PRO A 20 -7.28 5.48 -8.72
N GLY A 21 -7.16 6.68 -8.15
CA GLY A 21 -5.92 7.43 -8.20
C GLY A 21 -4.78 6.66 -7.52
N PRO A 22 -3.51 7.05 -7.74
CA PRO A 22 -2.37 6.39 -7.14
C PRO A 22 -2.58 6.27 -5.62
N GLN A 23 -2.36 5.07 -5.08
CA GLN A 23 -2.47 4.86 -3.64
C GLN A 23 -1.23 5.45 -2.98
N LEU A 24 -1.45 6.47 -2.16
CA LEU A 24 -0.40 7.18 -1.43
C LEU A 24 -0.47 6.80 0.04
N TYR A 25 0.68 6.79 0.69
CA TYR A 25 0.81 6.77 2.13
C TYR A 25 1.73 7.91 2.57
N SER A 26 1.35 8.62 3.60
CA SER A 26 2.18 9.62 4.24
C SER A 26 2.08 9.45 5.76
N PRO A 27 3.21 9.37 6.49
CA PRO A 27 3.19 9.38 7.94
C PRO A 27 2.47 10.61 8.48
N ARG A 28 1.71 10.46 9.57
CA ARG A 28 0.98 11.58 10.19
C ARG A 28 1.91 12.65 10.77
N GLU A 29 3.07 12.22 11.25
CA GLU A 29 4.09 13.10 11.81
C GLU A 29 5.19 13.35 10.78
N LYS A 30 5.76 14.54 10.83
CA LYS A 30 6.98 14.85 10.07
C LYS A 30 8.14 14.01 10.61
N LEU A 31 8.91 13.43 9.72
CA LEU A 31 10.14 12.72 10.05
C LEU A 31 11.31 13.57 9.54
N GLN A 32 12.23 13.97 10.41
CA GLN A 32 13.30 14.93 10.11
C GLN A 32 12.76 16.23 9.48
N ASP A 33 11.67 16.77 10.06
CA ASP A 33 10.98 17.98 9.60
C ASP A 33 10.44 17.95 8.16
N CYS A 34 10.47 16.79 7.51
CA CYS A 34 9.96 16.58 6.16
C CYS A 34 8.60 15.87 6.17
N ILE A 35 7.78 16.21 5.19
CA ILE A 35 6.58 15.44 4.83
C ILE A 35 6.99 14.42 3.78
N TRP A 36 6.87 13.14 4.12
CA TRP A 36 7.25 12.04 3.25
C TRP A 36 6.02 11.43 2.56
N ILE A 37 6.14 11.19 1.27
CA ILE A 37 5.07 10.59 0.44
C ILE A 37 5.59 9.31 -0.17
N PHE A 38 4.92 8.21 0.13
CA PHE A 38 5.14 6.90 -0.48
C PHE A 38 4.08 6.65 -1.56
N THR A 39 4.48 6.14 -2.71
CA THR A 39 3.60 5.89 -3.86
C THR A 39 3.68 4.43 -4.29
N ILE A 40 2.53 3.79 -4.56
CA ILE A 40 2.49 2.38 -5.00
C ILE A 40 3.04 2.22 -6.42
N ASP A 41 2.77 3.11 -7.34
CA ASP A 41 3.15 2.95 -8.76
C ASP A 41 4.58 3.37 -9.06
N ASP A 42 5.40 3.56 -8.02
CA ASP A 42 6.78 3.96 -8.23
C ASP A 42 7.59 2.78 -8.77
N ALA A 43 8.04 2.92 -10.01
CA ALA A 43 8.82 1.91 -10.73
C ALA A 43 10.31 1.89 -10.32
N ASP A 44 10.74 2.88 -9.53
CA ASP A 44 12.11 2.99 -9.06
C ASP A 44 12.34 2.08 -7.83
N ASP A 45 13.44 1.33 -7.84
CA ASP A 45 13.84 0.45 -6.74
C ASP A 45 14.81 1.11 -5.75
N LYS A 46 15.09 2.40 -5.93
CA LYS A 46 16.11 3.12 -5.14
C LYS A 46 15.50 4.28 -4.34
N PRO A 47 15.95 4.43 -3.10
CA PRO A 47 16.99 3.65 -2.38
C PRO A 47 16.50 2.28 -1.91
N SER A 48 15.19 2.04 -1.85
CA SER A 48 14.58 0.78 -1.41
C SER A 48 13.17 0.61 -1.99
N VAL A 49 12.57 -0.55 -1.83
CA VAL A 49 11.14 -0.80 -2.10
C VAL A 49 10.48 -1.21 -0.78
N PRO A 50 9.60 -0.37 -0.21
CA PRO A 50 9.21 0.97 -0.64
C PRO A 50 10.26 2.04 -0.31
N HIS A 51 10.13 3.20 -0.93
CA HIS A 51 10.82 4.42 -0.54
C HIS A 51 9.86 5.60 -0.57
N ALA A 52 10.26 6.72 0.05
CA ALA A 52 9.45 7.93 0.05
C ALA A 52 10.18 9.11 -0.58
N HIS A 53 9.39 10.02 -1.12
CA HIS A 53 9.83 11.31 -1.62
C HIS A 53 9.44 12.41 -0.63
N ALA A 54 10.37 13.30 -0.30
CA ALA A 54 10.07 14.46 0.53
C ALA A 54 9.34 15.53 -0.29
N GLN A 55 8.24 16.02 0.26
CA GLN A 55 7.48 17.08 -0.38
C GLN A 55 8.30 18.39 -0.42
N GLY A 56 8.39 18.99 -1.60
CA GLY A 56 9.07 20.28 -1.78
C GLY A 56 10.60 20.21 -1.81
N THR A 57 11.20 19.03 -1.75
CA THR A 57 12.64 18.81 -1.88
C THR A 57 12.89 17.62 -2.80
N GLY A 58 14.12 17.46 -3.31
CA GLY A 58 14.50 16.28 -4.07
C GLY A 58 15.05 15.15 -3.18
N TYR A 59 14.59 14.99 -1.95
CA TYR A 59 15.10 13.96 -1.05
C TYR A 59 14.30 12.67 -1.14
N ARG A 60 14.98 11.53 -1.00
CA ARG A 60 14.41 10.20 -0.92
C ARG A 60 14.77 9.52 0.39
N LEU A 61 13.82 8.81 0.96
CA LEU A 61 13.97 8.08 2.22
C LEU A 61 13.96 6.58 1.96
N ASP A 62 15.01 5.90 2.38
CA ASP A 62 15.01 4.45 2.50
C ASP A 62 14.11 4.04 3.68
N ALA A 63 13.01 3.34 3.38
CA ALA A 63 12.03 2.96 4.40
C ALA A 63 12.57 1.93 5.41
N TRP A 64 13.61 1.20 5.05
CA TRP A 64 14.15 0.13 5.89
C TRP A 64 15.28 0.59 6.80
N THR A 65 16.19 1.39 6.26
CA THR A 65 17.35 1.88 7.00
C THR A 65 17.13 3.25 7.65
N GLY A 66 16.19 4.02 7.13
CA GLY A 66 15.94 5.41 7.53
C GLY A 66 16.95 6.39 6.94
N ASP A 67 17.81 5.96 6.03
CA ASP A 67 18.79 6.83 5.39
C ASP A 67 18.12 7.77 4.38
N ILE A 68 18.57 9.01 4.33
CA ILE A 68 18.04 10.05 3.44
C ILE A 68 19.09 10.39 2.39
N TYR A 69 18.65 10.41 1.14
CA TYR A 69 19.49 10.64 -0.04
C TYR A 69 18.95 11.81 -0.86
N PRO A 70 19.82 12.59 -1.53
CA PRO A 70 19.39 13.47 -2.59
C PRO A 70 18.94 12.64 -3.80
N GLU A 71 17.95 13.13 -4.52
CA GLU A 71 17.50 12.52 -5.77
C GLU A 71 18.67 12.34 -6.76
N GLY A 72 18.74 11.18 -7.42
CA GLY A 72 19.83 10.85 -8.35
C GLY A 72 21.16 10.44 -7.69
N SER A 73 21.25 10.45 -6.36
CA SER A 73 22.45 10.06 -5.60
C SER A 73 22.19 8.91 -4.64
N GLU A 74 21.12 8.18 -4.84
CA GLU A 74 20.74 7.02 -4.06
C GLU A 74 21.86 6.00 -4.06
N ARG A 75 22.27 5.54 -2.89
CA ARG A 75 23.38 4.62 -2.62
C ARG A 75 24.80 5.24 -2.64
N LYS A 76 24.96 6.53 -3.01
CA LYS A 76 26.30 7.13 -3.06
C LYS A 76 26.59 8.01 -1.86
N ARG A 77 25.61 8.78 -1.39
CA ARG A 77 25.81 9.75 -0.32
C ARG A 77 24.52 10.00 0.45
N THR A 78 24.50 9.59 1.71
CA THR A 78 23.45 9.99 2.64
C THR A 78 23.65 11.44 3.06
N ILE A 79 22.56 12.19 3.15
CA ILE A 79 22.55 13.57 3.67
C ILE A 79 21.93 13.65 5.07
N GLY A 80 21.31 12.58 5.52
CA GLY A 80 20.69 12.48 6.83
C GLY A 80 20.20 11.07 7.11
N LYS A 81 19.64 10.89 8.29
CA LYS A 81 19.07 9.65 8.74
C LYS A 81 17.96 9.89 9.75
N LEU A 82 16.89 9.12 9.70
CA LEU A 82 15.87 9.10 10.74
C LEU A 82 16.50 8.69 12.08
N SER A 83 16.06 9.31 13.15
CA SER A 83 16.39 8.82 14.50
C SER A 83 15.83 7.42 14.70
N LYS A 84 16.42 6.64 15.61
CA LYS A 84 15.93 5.29 15.97
C LYS A 84 14.44 5.30 16.36
N LYS A 85 14.02 6.38 17.04
CA LYS A 85 12.63 6.56 17.48
C LYS A 85 11.69 6.80 16.31
N GLU A 86 12.06 7.66 15.35
CA GLU A 86 11.28 7.92 14.14
C GLU A 86 11.16 6.67 13.27
N LEU A 87 12.28 5.97 13.06
CA LEU A 87 12.28 4.72 12.29
C LEU A 87 11.41 3.64 12.95
N ALA A 88 11.49 3.47 14.26
CA ALA A 88 10.66 2.53 15.01
C ALA A 88 9.17 2.87 14.92
N ARG A 89 8.80 4.15 14.95
CA ARG A 89 7.42 4.60 14.74
C ARG A 89 6.93 4.26 13.33
N LEU A 90 7.73 4.55 12.30
CA LEU A 90 7.40 4.19 10.93
C LEU A 90 7.18 2.68 10.79
N HIS A 91 8.09 1.86 11.32
CA HIS A 91 8.03 0.40 11.23
C HIS A 91 6.89 -0.23 12.05
N SER A 92 6.36 0.47 13.04
CA SER A 92 5.20 0.03 13.84
C SER A 92 3.87 0.60 13.38
N ASP A 93 3.86 1.52 12.42
CA ASP A 93 2.63 2.12 11.90
C ASP A 93 1.86 1.10 11.03
N PRO A 94 0.63 0.72 11.42
CA PRO A 94 -0.18 -0.21 10.64
C PRO A 94 -0.47 0.27 9.22
N GLY A 95 -0.59 1.59 9.03
CA GLY A 95 -0.79 2.20 7.72
C GLY A 95 0.41 1.99 6.82
N PHE A 96 1.62 2.22 7.34
CA PHE A 96 2.86 1.94 6.63
C PHE A 96 3.01 0.45 6.29
N LEU A 97 2.79 -0.43 7.25
CA LEU A 97 2.91 -1.88 7.04
C LEU A 97 1.96 -2.39 5.96
N LYS A 98 0.72 -1.92 5.98
CA LYS A 98 -0.28 -2.24 4.94
C LYS A 98 0.13 -1.71 3.58
N PHE A 99 0.61 -0.47 3.51
CA PHE A 99 1.10 0.14 2.29
C PHE A 99 2.32 -0.62 1.74
N ALA A 100 3.32 -0.90 2.58
CA ALA A 100 4.54 -1.57 2.17
C ALA A 100 4.29 -2.97 1.57
N ARG A 101 3.34 -3.74 2.12
CA ARG A 101 2.92 -5.03 1.55
C ARG A 101 2.40 -4.87 0.12
N LYS A 102 1.52 -3.88 -0.11
CA LYS A 102 0.95 -3.61 -1.43
C LYS A 102 2.01 -3.17 -2.43
N GLN A 103 2.92 -2.28 -2.01
CA GLN A 103 3.99 -1.80 -2.88
C GLN A 103 4.97 -2.91 -3.26
N ILE A 104 5.35 -3.75 -2.30
CA ILE A 104 6.24 -4.90 -2.55
C ILE A 104 5.57 -5.90 -3.51
N GLN A 105 4.30 -6.19 -3.31
CA GLN A 105 3.55 -7.07 -4.20
C GLN A 105 3.47 -6.49 -5.61
N TRP A 106 3.03 -5.24 -5.73
CA TRP A 106 2.95 -4.55 -7.02
C TRP A 106 4.30 -4.53 -7.75
N TYR A 107 5.39 -4.24 -7.01
CA TYR A 107 6.72 -4.16 -7.59
C TYR A 107 7.19 -5.52 -8.12
N ARG A 108 6.96 -6.61 -7.39
CA ARG A 108 7.28 -7.98 -7.83
C ARG A 108 6.51 -8.41 -9.07
N GLU A 109 5.23 -8.05 -9.14
CA GLU A 109 4.36 -8.37 -10.28
C GLU A 109 4.78 -7.63 -11.55
N ASN A 110 5.18 -6.38 -11.42
CA ASN A 110 5.58 -5.54 -12.56
C ASN A 110 7.05 -5.65 -12.94
N ASN A 111 7.91 -6.12 -12.03
CA ASN A 111 9.35 -6.24 -12.22
C ASN A 111 9.87 -7.62 -11.80
N PRO A 112 9.40 -8.73 -12.40
CA PRO A 112 9.70 -10.09 -11.90
C PRO A 112 11.18 -10.48 -12.00
N LYS A 113 11.96 -9.77 -12.81
CA LYS A 113 13.40 -10.03 -12.99
C LYS A 113 14.29 -9.23 -12.02
N ILE A 114 13.73 -8.25 -11.31
CA ILE A 114 14.49 -7.41 -10.39
C ILE A 114 14.42 -8.01 -9.00
N ASN A 115 15.58 -8.28 -8.43
CA ASN A 115 15.71 -8.70 -7.03
C ASN A 115 15.98 -7.47 -6.15
N PHE A 116 15.18 -7.28 -5.11
CA PHE A 116 15.31 -6.18 -4.16
C PHE A 116 15.23 -6.69 -2.73
N TYR A 117 15.85 -5.96 -1.83
CA TYR A 117 15.91 -6.32 -0.42
C TYR A 117 14.59 -6.01 0.31
N VAL A 118 14.11 -6.97 1.08
CA VAL A 118 13.02 -6.81 2.05
C VAL A 118 13.51 -7.38 3.38
N PRO A 119 13.43 -6.63 4.49
CA PRO A 119 13.88 -7.12 5.78
C PRO A 119 13.13 -8.38 6.24
N GLU A 120 13.85 -9.31 6.85
CA GLU A 120 13.27 -10.56 7.34
C GLU A 120 12.18 -10.34 8.40
N TRP A 121 12.36 -9.36 9.30
CA TRP A 121 11.35 -9.01 10.30
C TRP A 121 10.02 -8.62 9.67
N PHE A 122 10.04 -7.89 8.56
CA PHE A 122 8.83 -7.48 7.84
C PHE A 122 8.14 -8.69 7.19
N THR A 123 8.90 -9.58 6.57
CA THR A 123 8.39 -10.82 5.98
C THR A 123 7.75 -11.71 7.03
N THR A 124 8.35 -11.84 8.20
CA THR A 124 7.84 -12.62 9.34
C THR A 124 6.53 -12.05 9.89
N LEU A 125 6.44 -10.72 10.06
CA LEU A 125 5.21 -10.05 10.48
C LEU A 125 4.08 -10.27 9.48
N THR A 126 4.38 -10.21 8.19
CA THR A 126 3.40 -10.43 7.13
C THR A 126 2.82 -11.84 7.19
N ARG A 127 3.65 -12.87 7.29
CA ARG A 127 3.22 -14.25 7.42
C ARG A 127 2.36 -14.49 8.66
N ARG A 128 2.74 -13.92 9.82
CA ARG A 128 1.95 -14.06 11.06
C ARG A 128 0.56 -13.44 10.93
N SER A 129 0.45 -12.27 10.31
CA SER A 129 -0.85 -11.63 10.11
C SER A 129 -1.73 -12.38 9.12
N GLU A 130 -1.19 -12.94 8.05
CA GLU A 130 -1.91 -13.79 7.11
C GLU A 130 -2.44 -15.06 7.77
N LEU A 131 -1.61 -15.75 8.57
CA LEU A 131 -2.02 -16.94 9.32
C LEU A 131 -3.10 -16.63 10.36
N ALA A 132 -3.06 -15.46 11.00
CA ALA A 132 -4.08 -15.03 11.94
C ALA A 132 -5.44 -14.79 11.25
N ILE A 133 -5.44 -14.21 10.05
CA ILE A 133 -6.65 -13.98 9.25
C ILE A 133 -7.26 -15.33 8.83
N ILE A 134 -6.46 -16.25 8.31
CA ILE A 134 -6.92 -17.59 7.89
C ILE A 134 -7.57 -18.32 9.08
N LYS A 135 -6.95 -18.29 10.25
CA LYS A 135 -7.51 -18.92 11.47
C LYS A 135 -8.84 -18.29 11.89
N GLN A 136 -9.01 -16.98 11.72
CA GLN A 136 -10.28 -16.32 12.05
C GLN A 136 -11.38 -16.71 11.07
N GLU A 137 -11.07 -16.84 9.79
CA GLU A 137 -12.02 -17.29 8.76
C GLU A 137 -12.45 -18.74 8.98
N GLU A 138 -11.52 -19.65 9.28
CA GLU A 138 -11.82 -21.05 9.62
C GLU A 138 -12.73 -21.15 10.85
N VAL A 139 -12.48 -20.36 11.90
CA VAL A 139 -13.34 -20.35 13.10
C VAL A 139 -14.73 -19.79 12.78
N ALA A 140 -14.83 -18.75 11.98
CA ALA A 140 -16.12 -18.16 11.58
C ALA A 140 -16.96 -19.17 10.78
N ASP A 141 -16.36 -19.93 9.89
CA ASP A 141 -17.03 -20.98 9.09
C ASP A 141 -17.55 -22.14 9.96
N VAL A 142 -16.78 -22.54 10.98
CA VAL A 142 -17.22 -23.57 11.93
C VAL A 142 -18.42 -23.10 12.74
N PHE A 143 -18.43 -21.88 13.23
CA PHE A 143 -19.59 -21.30 13.95
C PHE A 143 -20.81 -21.16 13.04
N ALA A 144 -20.65 -20.77 11.79
CA ALA A 144 -21.74 -20.67 10.83
C ALA A 144 -22.37 -22.05 10.51
N PHE A 145 -21.56 -23.09 10.47
CA PHE A 145 -22.00 -24.47 10.25
C PHE A 145 -22.78 -25.02 11.45
N VAL A 146 -22.24 -24.85 12.69
CA VAL A 146 -22.90 -25.27 13.92
C VAL A 146 -24.21 -24.56 14.16
N GLY A 147 -24.30 -23.26 13.85
CA GLY A 147 -25.55 -22.48 13.97
C GLY A 147 -26.67 -22.97 13.05
N LYS A 148 -26.33 -23.45 11.84
CA LYS A 148 -27.32 -24.02 10.90
C LYS A 148 -27.84 -25.40 11.30
N SER A 149 -27.07 -26.20 12.02
CA SER A 149 -27.50 -27.53 12.49
C SER A 149 -28.48 -27.47 13.68
N HIS A 150 -28.44 -26.39 14.48
CA HIS A 150 -29.33 -26.24 15.64
C HIS A 150 -30.75 -25.77 15.30
N VAL A 151 -30.94 -25.13 14.12
CA VAL A 151 -32.27 -24.63 13.69
C VAL A 151 -33.14 -25.72 13.06
N LYS A 152 -32.64 -26.90 12.75
CA LYS A 152 -33.41 -28.01 12.15
C LYS A 152 -34.01 -29.01 13.13
N SER A 153 -33.87 -28.82 14.45
CA SER A 153 -34.30 -29.77 15.47
C SER A 153 -35.57 -29.37 16.24
N GLU A 154 -36.23 -28.27 15.86
CA GLU A 154 -37.53 -27.89 16.45
C GLU A 154 -38.58 -27.70 15.36
N MET A 155 -39.05 -28.82 14.80
CA MET A 155 -40.34 -28.98 14.19
C MET A 155 -40.87 -30.38 14.47
#